data_54c1a9a9419e1aa17128e40079ebb359
#
_entry.id   54c1a9a9419e1aa17128e40079ebb359
#
_cell.length_a   1.000
_cell.length_b   1.000
_cell.length_c   1.000
_cell.angle_alpha   90.00
_cell.angle_beta   90.00
_cell.angle_gamma   90.00
#
_symmetry.space_group_name_H-M   'P 1'
#
loop_
_entity.id
_entity.type
_entity.pdbx_description
1 polymer ?
#
loop_
_entity_poly.entity_id
_entity_poly.type
_entity_poly.pdbx_seq_one_letter_code
_entity_poly.pdbx_strand_id
1 'polypeptide(L)'
;IFWGTIRPIDDPFWNEHRPGDRWNCKCTLSSTDEAPTAVPDENGQNKAHDGLENNPGKDGKLFSDKHPYVTEAHPGAKKAVDALTRRINEMIAEMPDNLTLEEKTDIARNNLKIEKALGVTKGKPMTYEQANKGKENPKFGKEEGYRVNCQTCTMTHMLRRLGFDIEAKPNIRQSAYNEMAKQGITWEERFLNRDGTKPDYDYTYKWQV
;
A
#
# COMPACT_ATOMS: atom_id res chain seq x y z
N ILE A 1 -18.13 -11.23 30.07
CA ILE A 1 -17.64 -10.50 31.25
C ILE A 1 -18.23 -9.10 31.26
N PHE A 2 -18.03 -8.30 30.22
CA PHE A 2 -18.61 -6.95 30.09
C PHE A 2 -19.91 -6.91 29.25
N TRP A 3 -20.61 -8.02 29.13
CA TRP A 3 -21.88 -8.05 28.41
C TRP A 3 -22.91 -7.16 29.09
N GLY A 4 -23.54 -6.28 28.30
CA GLY A 4 -24.50 -5.30 28.79
C GLY A 4 -23.85 -4.07 29.45
N THR A 5 -22.54 -3.90 29.40
CA THR A 5 -21.88 -2.67 29.88
C THR A 5 -22.08 -1.56 28.84
N ILE A 6 -22.67 -0.44 29.26
CA ILE A 6 -22.93 0.73 28.44
C ILE A 6 -22.12 1.90 28.96
N ARG A 7 -21.26 2.46 28.11
CA ARG A 7 -20.41 3.60 28.45
C ARG A 7 -20.35 4.62 27.31
N PRO A 8 -20.25 5.92 27.62
CA PRO A 8 -19.96 6.94 26.61
C PRO A 8 -18.73 6.57 25.77
N ILE A 9 -18.70 6.98 24.50
CA ILE A 9 -17.61 6.62 23.56
C ILE A 9 -16.23 7.16 24.00
N ASP A 10 -16.21 8.27 24.73
CA ASP A 10 -15.01 8.92 25.26
C ASP A 10 -14.62 8.40 26.66
N ASP A 11 -15.42 7.49 27.25
CA ASP A 11 -15.11 6.93 28.56
C ASP A 11 -13.75 6.24 28.60
N PRO A 12 -12.95 6.45 29.69
CA PRO A 12 -11.66 5.77 29.87
C PRO A 12 -11.74 4.24 29.86
N PHE A 13 -12.89 3.65 30.18
CA PHE A 13 -13.14 2.23 30.07
C PHE A 13 -12.71 1.67 28.70
N TRP A 14 -12.98 2.39 27.61
CA TRP A 14 -12.64 1.99 26.26
C TRP A 14 -11.16 2.08 25.91
N ASN A 15 -10.32 2.60 26.80
CA ASN A 15 -8.87 2.60 26.57
C ASN A 15 -8.29 1.19 26.67
N GLU A 16 -8.83 0.36 27.56
CA GLU A 16 -8.32 -0.98 27.85
C GLU A 16 -9.32 -2.08 27.47
N HIS A 17 -10.63 -1.84 27.65
CA HIS A 17 -11.67 -2.84 27.44
C HIS A 17 -12.43 -2.57 26.16
N ARG A 18 -12.22 -3.43 25.18
CA ARG A 18 -12.91 -3.39 23.87
C ARG A 18 -13.09 -4.82 23.35
N PRO A 19 -13.93 -5.05 22.33
CA PRO A 19 -13.88 -6.31 21.59
C PRO A 19 -12.46 -6.57 21.10
N GLY A 20 -11.87 -7.72 21.46
CA GLY A 20 -10.50 -8.09 21.17
C GLY A 20 -9.47 -7.75 22.25
N ASP A 21 -9.88 -7.30 23.45
CA ASP A 21 -9.00 -7.10 24.60
C ASP A 21 -8.48 -8.42 25.22
N ARG A 22 -8.88 -9.56 24.63
CA ARG A 22 -8.47 -10.92 25.05
C ARG A 22 -8.50 -11.90 23.91
N TRP A 23 -7.75 -12.96 24.03
CA TRP A 23 -7.71 -14.03 23.06
C TRP A 23 -9.08 -14.70 22.90
N ASN A 24 -9.44 -15.02 21.64
CA ASN A 24 -10.72 -15.63 21.28
C ASN A 24 -11.96 -14.79 21.64
N CYS A 25 -11.82 -13.48 21.79
CA CYS A 25 -12.93 -12.60 22.01
C CYS A 25 -13.90 -12.61 20.81
N LYS A 26 -15.18 -12.84 21.10
CA LYS A 26 -16.28 -12.80 20.11
C LYS A 26 -17.29 -11.69 20.40
N CYS A 27 -16.88 -10.71 21.19
CA CYS A 27 -17.71 -9.56 21.55
C CYS A 27 -17.87 -8.61 20.37
N THR A 28 -18.99 -7.90 20.34
CA THR A 28 -19.27 -6.81 19.40
C THR A 28 -19.67 -5.56 20.19
N LEU A 29 -19.56 -4.40 19.57
CA LEU A 29 -20.12 -3.14 20.08
C LEU A 29 -21.35 -2.76 19.27
N SER A 30 -22.31 -2.14 19.94
CA SER A 30 -23.45 -1.47 19.32
C SER A 30 -23.70 -0.15 20.03
N SER A 31 -24.27 0.83 19.34
CA SER A 31 -24.74 2.07 19.95
C SER A 31 -26.12 1.86 20.53
N THR A 32 -26.43 2.57 21.63
CA THR A 32 -27.73 2.60 22.28
C THR A 32 -27.92 3.96 22.91
N ASP A 33 -29.21 4.35 23.10
CA ASP A 33 -29.63 5.57 23.84
C ASP A 33 -29.89 5.28 25.32
N GLU A 34 -29.65 4.05 25.79
CA GLU A 34 -29.84 3.67 27.19
C GLU A 34 -28.80 4.34 28.09
N ALA A 35 -29.16 4.54 29.34
CA ALA A 35 -28.31 5.16 30.34
C ALA A 35 -27.05 4.32 30.61
N PRO A 36 -25.91 4.95 30.88
CA PRO A 36 -24.68 4.24 31.24
C PRO A 36 -24.84 3.33 32.47
N THR A 37 -24.28 2.15 32.40
CA THR A 37 -24.29 1.19 33.50
C THR A 37 -23.03 1.33 34.39
N ALA A 38 -23.04 0.73 35.58
CA ALA A 38 -21.84 0.58 36.37
C ALA A 38 -20.83 -0.31 35.64
N VAL A 39 -19.53 0.02 35.74
CA VAL A 39 -18.46 -0.85 35.29
C VAL A 39 -18.25 -1.96 36.33
N PRO A 40 -18.20 -3.23 35.95
CA PRO A 40 -17.82 -4.30 36.85
C PRO A 40 -16.42 -4.10 37.41
N ASP A 41 -16.24 -4.40 38.70
CA ASP A 41 -14.93 -4.31 39.34
C ASP A 41 -13.90 -5.15 38.61
N GLU A 42 -12.70 -4.61 38.42
CA GLU A 42 -11.60 -5.33 37.79
C GLU A 42 -11.17 -6.51 38.65
N ASN A 43 -11.05 -7.67 38.02
CA ASN A 43 -10.55 -8.89 38.65
C ASN A 43 -9.76 -9.71 37.64
N GLY A 44 -9.13 -10.80 38.08
CA GLY A 44 -8.32 -11.63 37.20
C GLY A 44 -9.02 -12.27 36.01
N GLN A 45 -10.39 -12.27 35.98
CA GLN A 45 -11.17 -12.82 34.88
C GLN A 45 -11.58 -11.76 33.86
N ASN A 46 -11.72 -10.50 34.28
CA ASN A 46 -12.16 -9.42 33.41
C ASN A 46 -11.05 -8.42 33.02
N LYS A 47 -9.84 -8.63 33.49
CA LYS A 47 -8.68 -7.88 33.06
C LYS A 47 -8.36 -8.18 31.58
N ALA A 48 -7.99 -7.15 30.82
CA ALA A 48 -7.47 -7.33 29.48
C ALA A 48 -6.23 -8.23 29.48
N HIS A 49 -6.05 -9.05 28.43
CA HIS A 49 -4.86 -9.89 28.34
C HIS A 49 -3.62 -9.05 28.00
N ASP A 50 -2.48 -9.43 28.57
CA ASP A 50 -1.21 -8.77 28.31
C ASP A 50 -0.95 -8.64 26.79
N GLY A 51 -0.65 -7.45 26.36
CA GLY A 51 -0.44 -7.11 24.95
C GLY A 51 -1.71 -6.71 24.19
N LEU A 52 -2.91 -6.94 24.73
CA LEU A 52 -4.19 -6.57 24.14
C LEU A 52 -4.93 -5.49 24.94
N GLU A 53 -4.31 -4.91 25.95
CA GLU A 53 -4.84 -3.92 26.87
C GLU A 53 -4.90 -2.49 26.28
N ASN A 54 -4.60 -2.30 25.01
CA ASN A 54 -4.67 -1.02 24.34
C ASN A 54 -5.89 -0.90 23.44
N ASN A 55 -6.22 0.30 23.01
CA ASN A 55 -7.27 0.54 22.02
C ASN A 55 -6.69 1.15 20.72
N PRO A 56 -6.55 0.36 19.65
CA PRO A 56 -6.02 0.82 18.37
C PRO A 56 -6.73 2.05 17.79
N GLY A 57 -8.01 2.20 18.05
CA GLY A 57 -8.80 3.37 17.61
C GLY A 57 -8.46 4.66 18.35
N LYS A 58 -7.81 4.57 19.52
CA LYS A 58 -7.42 5.72 20.34
C LYS A 58 -5.93 6.00 20.29
N ASP A 59 -5.09 4.96 20.30
CA ASP A 59 -3.62 5.08 20.37
C ASP A 59 -2.91 4.80 19.04
N GLY A 60 -3.63 4.30 18.05
CA GLY A 60 -3.08 3.96 16.73
C GLY A 60 -2.19 2.73 16.71
N LYS A 61 -2.03 2.01 17.83
CA LYS A 61 -1.21 0.80 17.90
C LYS A 61 -2.09 -0.44 17.79
N LEU A 62 -1.77 -1.35 16.88
CA LEU A 62 -2.52 -2.61 16.75
C LEU A 62 -2.41 -3.49 18.00
N PHE A 63 -1.23 -3.50 18.62
CA PHE A 63 -0.92 -4.20 19.85
C PHE A 63 -0.21 -3.27 20.81
N SER A 64 -0.32 -3.52 22.12
CA SER A 64 0.49 -2.82 23.11
C SER A 64 1.96 -3.24 23.02
N ASP A 65 2.84 -2.44 23.62
CA ASP A 65 4.28 -2.75 23.64
C ASP A 65 4.63 -4.01 24.45
N LYS A 66 3.67 -4.56 25.22
CA LYS A 66 3.81 -5.81 25.97
C LYS A 66 3.40 -7.06 25.21
N HIS A 67 2.79 -6.89 24.01
CA HIS A 67 2.33 -8.04 23.23
C HIS A 67 3.52 -8.92 22.80
N PRO A 68 3.40 -10.26 22.84
CA PRO A 68 4.48 -11.17 22.44
C PRO A 68 5.05 -10.89 21.05
N TYR A 69 4.22 -10.48 20.09
CA TYR A 69 4.68 -10.07 18.76
C TYR A 69 5.63 -8.86 18.78
N VAL A 70 5.61 -8.07 19.84
CA VAL A 70 6.51 -6.93 20.04
C VAL A 70 7.69 -7.35 20.90
N THR A 71 7.44 -7.97 22.06
CA THR A 71 8.48 -8.32 23.05
C THR A 71 9.38 -9.47 22.58
N GLU A 72 8.83 -10.43 21.84
CA GLU A 72 9.54 -11.60 21.29
C GLU A 72 9.90 -11.42 19.81
N ALA A 73 9.69 -10.22 19.24
CA ALA A 73 10.02 -9.94 17.86
C ALA A 73 11.54 -10.12 17.61
N HIS A 74 11.88 -10.61 16.42
CA HIS A 74 13.28 -10.73 16.01
C HIS A 74 14.02 -9.40 16.24
N PRO A 75 15.26 -9.40 16.79
CA PRO A 75 16.00 -8.18 17.17
C PRO A 75 16.09 -7.11 16.05
N GLY A 76 16.02 -7.53 14.79
CA GLY A 76 15.98 -6.63 13.63
C GLY A 76 14.60 -6.06 13.27
N ALA A 77 13.51 -6.61 13.83
CA ALA A 77 12.15 -6.26 13.40
C ALA A 77 11.82 -4.79 13.69
N LYS A 78 12.12 -4.30 14.89
CA LYS A 78 11.91 -2.89 15.24
C LYS A 78 12.65 -1.96 14.29
N LYS A 79 13.92 -2.22 14.03
CA LYS A 79 14.74 -1.41 13.11
C LYS A 79 14.17 -1.42 11.69
N ALA A 80 13.67 -2.57 11.22
CA ALA A 80 13.04 -2.68 9.91
C ALA A 80 11.72 -1.90 9.83
N VAL A 81 10.88 -1.98 10.86
CA VAL A 81 9.62 -1.22 10.96
C VAL A 81 9.90 0.29 11.01
N ASP A 82 10.84 0.73 11.85
CA ASP A 82 11.21 2.15 11.95
C ASP A 82 11.73 2.69 10.61
N ALA A 83 12.56 1.91 9.90
CA ALA A 83 13.07 2.27 8.59
C ALA A 83 11.96 2.36 7.53
N LEU A 84 11.02 1.40 7.55
CA LEU A 84 9.87 1.39 6.64
C LEU A 84 8.92 2.57 6.91
N THR A 85 8.61 2.84 8.17
CA THR A 85 7.76 3.96 8.59
C THR A 85 8.38 5.29 8.17
N ARG A 86 9.67 5.46 8.40
CA ARG A 86 10.40 6.66 7.95
C ARG A 86 10.31 6.83 6.43
N ARG A 87 10.53 5.75 5.67
CA ARG A 87 10.45 5.79 4.20
C ARG A 87 9.05 6.15 3.69
N ILE A 88 8.00 5.63 4.33
CA ILE A 88 6.61 5.98 4.01
C ILE A 88 6.37 7.47 4.27
N ASN A 89 6.79 7.98 5.43
CA ASN A 89 6.60 9.39 5.80
C ASN A 89 7.37 10.33 4.85
N GLU A 90 8.57 9.97 4.43
CA GLU A 90 9.33 10.71 3.41
C GLU A 90 8.56 10.78 2.08
N MET A 91 8.02 9.65 1.61
CA MET A 91 7.21 9.63 0.40
C MET A 91 5.94 10.48 0.53
N ILE A 92 5.26 10.42 1.67
CA ILE A 92 4.04 11.20 1.94
C ILE A 92 4.34 12.70 1.93
N ALA A 93 5.45 13.12 2.50
CA ALA A 93 5.84 14.53 2.57
C ALA A 93 6.11 15.16 1.19
N GLU A 94 6.48 14.36 0.19
CA GLU A 94 6.69 14.79 -1.19
C GLU A 94 5.42 14.84 -2.04
N MET A 95 4.27 14.36 -1.51
CA MET A 95 3.01 14.29 -2.25
C MET A 95 2.21 15.59 -2.17
N PRO A 96 1.41 15.91 -3.21
CA PRO A 96 0.58 17.10 -3.23
C PRO A 96 -0.41 17.18 -2.04
N ASP A 97 -0.70 18.40 -1.59
CA ASP A 97 -1.56 18.64 -0.43
C ASP A 97 -3.06 18.36 -0.69
N ASN A 98 -3.47 18.28 -1.95
CA ASN A 98 -4.85 17.96 -2.32
C ASN A 98 -5.22 16.48 -2.15
N LEU A 99 -4.31 15.63 -1.73
CA LEU A 99 -4.55 14.22 -1.41
C LEU A 99 -4.80 14.05 0.08
N THR A 100 -5.74 13.18 0.42
CA THR A 100 -5.98 12.76 1.80
C THR A 100 -4.80 11.92 2.32
N LEU A 101 -4.66 11.80 3.64
CA LEU A 101 -3.63 10.95 4.24
C LEU A 101 -3.78 9.48 3.83
N GLU A 102 -5.00 9.00 3.67
CA GLU A 102 -5.28 7.64 3.21
C GLU A 102 -4.76 7.41 1.79
N GLU A 103 -5.12 8.28 0.86
CA GLU A 103 -4.62 8.23 -0.53
C GLU A 103 -3.09 8.30 -0.60
N LYS A 104 -2.47 9.22 0.15
CA LYS A 104 -1.01 9.33 0.25
C LYS A 104 -0.37 8.03 0.77
N THR A 105 -0.97 7.44 1.80
CA THR A 105 -0.49 6.18 2.39
C THR A 105 -0.58 5.02 1.41
N ASP A 106 -1.68 4.92 0.68
CA ASP A 106 -1.86 3.86 -0.33
C ASP A 106 -0.91 4.03 -1.51
N ILE A 107 -0.68 5.25 -1.97
CA ILE A 107 0.32 5.55 -3.00
C ILE A 107 1.72 5.16 -2.50
N ALA A 108 2.09 5.51 -1.26
CA ALA A 108 3.38 5.15 -0.69
C ALA A 108 3.56 3.63 -0.59
N ARG A 109 2.55 2.90 -0.11
CA ARG A 109 2.57 1.44 -0.04
C ARG A 109 2.72 0.79 -1.42
N ASN A 110 2.04 1.32 -2.44
CA ASN A 110 2.16 0.83 -3.81
C ASN A 110 3.55 1.10 -4.39
N ASN A 111 4.11 2.28 -4.14
CA ASN A 111 5.49 2.59 -4.53
C ASN A 111 6.49 1.61 -3.91
N LEU A 112 6.34 1.26 -2.63
CA LEU A 112 7.19 0.26 -1.97
C LEU A 112 7.07 -1.15 -2.59
N LYS A 113 5.87 -1.54 -3.01
CA LYS A 113 5.68 -2.81 -3.74
C LYS A 113 6.42 -2.78 -5.08
N ILE A 114 6.36 -1.65 -5.79
CA ILE A 114 7.08 -1.45 -7.06
C ILE A 114 8.59 -1.45 -6.82
N GLU A 115 9.11 -0.73 -5.81
CA GLU A 115 10.52 -0.76 -5.42
C GLU A 115 11.01 -2.19 -5.21
N LYS A 116 10.26 -2.97 -4.43
CA LYS A 116 10.57 -4.37 -4.15
C LYS A 116 10.55 -5.24 -5.41
N ALA A 117 9.56 -5.05 -6.28
CA ALA A 117 9.41 -5.83 -7.51
C ALA A 117 10.49 -5.52 -8.54
N LEU A 118 10.92 -4.27 -8.62
CA LEU A 118 11.91 -3.80 -9.60
C LEU A 118 13.35 -3.86 -9.06
N GLY A 119 13.54 -3.96 -7.75
CA GLY A 119 14.85 -3.89 -7.10
C GLY A 119 15.50 -2.49 -7.17
N VAL A 120 14.69 -1.43 -7.32
CA VAL A 120 15.17 -0.05 -7.41
C VAL A 120 14.41 0.84 -6.45
N THR A 121 15.09 1.83 -5.88
CA THR A 121 14.47 2.83 -5.02
C THR A 121 13.87 3.95 -5.87
N LYS A 122 12.64 4.36 -5.56
CA LYS A 122 11.98 5.49 -6.19
C LYS A 122 12.73 6.80 -5.88
N GLY A 123 13.15 7.48 -6.94
CA GLY A 123 13.70 8.83 -6.89
C GLY A 123 12.63 9.90 -7.15
N LYS A 124 13.08 11.09 -7.52
CA LYS A 124 12.18 12.18 -7.93
C LYS A 124 11.51 11.86 -9.27
N PRO A 125 10.26 12.29 -9.48
CA PRO A 125 9.60 12.20 -10.77
C PRO A 125 10.45 12.80 -11.88
N MET A 126 10.55 12.11 -13.01
CA MET A 126 11.32 12.56 -14.17
C MET A 126 10.47 13.41 -15.09
N THR A 127 11.06 14.41 -15.73
CA THR A 127 10.43 15.11 -16.85
C THR A 127 10.25 14.14 -18.04
N TYR A 128 9.45 14.54 -19.02
CA TYR A 128 9.28 13.75 -20.25
C TYR A 128 10.63 13.46 -20.91
N GLU A 129 11.48 14.47 -21.05
CA GLU A 129 12.81 14.33 -21.67
C GLU A 129 13.78 13.47 -20.85
N GLN A 130 13.66 13.49 -19.52
CA GLN A 130 14.47 12.62 -18.65
C GLN A 130 14.04 11.16 -18.72
N ALA A 131 12.75 10.91 -18.91
CA ALA A 131 12.19 9.56 -18.98
C ALA A 131 12.29 8.93 -20.36
N ASN A 132 12.29 9.75 -21.43
CA ASN A 132 12.19 9.36 -22.84
C ASN A 132 13.52 9.49 -23.59
N LYS A 133 13.46 9.65 -24.93
CA LYS A 133 14.60 9.80 -25.85
C LYS A 133 15.56 8.60 -25.84
N GLY A 134 14.99 7.39 -25.82
CA GLY A 134 15.76 6.16 -25.82
C GLY A 134 16.35 5.76 -24.47
N LYS A 135 16.13 6.55 -23.41
CA LYS A 135 16.57 6.22 -22.05
C LYS A 135 15.76 5.07 -21.45
N GLU A 136 14.51 4.96 -21.83
CA GLU A 136 13.64 3.84 -21.48
C GLU A 136 14.04 2.54 -22.21
N ASN A 137 14.68 2.64 -23.39
CA ASN A 137 15.08 1.50 -24.20
C ASN A 137 16.47 1.70 -24.87
N PRO A 138 17.56 1.83 -24.09
CA PRO A 138 18.88 2.16 -24.62
C PRO A 138 19.49 1.06 -25.48
N LYS A 139 18.90 -0.13 -25.46
CA LYS A 139 19.32 -1.30 -26.22
C LYS A 139 18.58 -1.48 -27.54
N PHE A 140 17.71 -0.53 -27.90
CA PHE A 140 16.97 -0.56 -29.17
C PHE A 140 17.90 -0.76 -30.36
N GLY A 141 17.63 -1.79 -31.14
CA GLY A 141 18.41 -2.14 -32.32
C GLY A 141 19.80 -2.74 -32.10
N LYS A 142 20.22 -2.91 -30.83
CA LYS A 142 21.51 -3.47 -30.47
C LYS A 142 21.42 -4.94 -30.02
N GLU A 143 20.31 -5.29 -29.36
CA GLU A 143 20.09 -6.63 -28.81
C GLU A 143 18.74 -7.19 -29.29
N GLU A 144 18.61 -8.52 -29.28
CA GLU A 144 17.39 -9.21 -29.68
C GLU A 144 16.21 -8.81 -28.76
N GLY A 145 15.02 -8.69 -29.35
CA GLY A 145 13.78 -8.39 -28.63
C GLY A 145 13.57 -6.93 -28.27
N TYR A 146 14.58 -6.06 -28.41
CA TYR A 146 14.44 -4.62 -28.08
C TYR A 146 13.86 -3.76 -29.20
N ARG A 147 13.61 -4.32 -30.40
CA ARG A 147 12.88 -3.65 -31.49
C ARG A 147 11.37 -3.91 -31.45
N VAL A 148 10.93 -4.89 -30.67
CA VAL A 148 9.55 -5.37 -30.61
C VAL A 148 8.99 -5.36 -29.17
N ASN A 149 9.54 -4.51 -28.32
CA ASN A 149 9.21 -4.43 -26.89
C ASN A 149 8.41 -3.17 -26.52
N CYS A 150 7.60 -2.65 -27.42
CA CYS A 150 6.83 -1.41 -27.19
C CYS A 150 5.97 -1.45 -25.90
N GLN A 151 5.41 -2.59 -25.55
CA GLN A 151 4.63 -2.74 -24.32
C GLN A 151 5.49 -2.49 -23.06
N THR A 152 6.71 -3.05 -23.01
CA THR A 152 7.61 -2.81 -21.89
C THR A 152 8.18 -1.39 -21.92
N CYS A 153 8.41 -0.80 -23.10
CA CYS A 153 8.82 0.59 -23.23
C CYS A 153 7.77 1.55 -22.64
N THR A 154 6.50 1.35 -22.97
CA THR A 154 5.41 2.18 -22.46
C THR A 154 5.35 2.13 -20.93
N MET A 155 5.36 0.93 -20.35
CA MET A 155 5.36 0.77 -18.90
C MET A 155 6.61 1.36 -18.25
N THR A 156 7.78 1.15 -18.86
CA THR A 156 9.03 1.72 -18.38
C THR A 156 9.00 3.24 -18.40
N HIS A 157 8.51 3.84 -19.48
CA HIS A 157 8.35 5.29 -19.56
C HIS A 157 7.46 5.83 -18.43
N MET A 158 6.30 5.22 -18.19
CA MET A 158 5.41 5.60 -17.11
C MET A 158 6.08 5.51 -15.73
N LEU A 159 6.78 4.41 -15.45
CA LEU A 159 7.49 4.21 -14.19
C LEU A 159 8.66 5.20 -14.03
N ARG A 160 9.39 5.51 -15.08
CA ARG A 160 10.41 6.56 -15.06
C ARG A 160 9.82 7.93 -14.75
N ARG A 161 8.66 8.26 -15.35
CA ARG A 161 7.92 9.50 -15.03
C ARG A 161 7.55 9.57 -13.54
N LEU A 162 7.28 8.42 -12.89
CA LEU A 162 7.04 8.33 -11.45
C LEU A 162 8.31 8.36 -10.60
N GLY A 163 9.50 8.29 -11.21
CA GLY A 163 10.79 8.38 -10.51
C GLY A 163 11.56 7.05 -10.39
N PHE A 164 11.10 5.97 -11.04
CA PHE A 164 11.83 4.70 -11.06
C PHE A 164 12.84 4.66 -12.21
N ASP A 165 14.13 4.71 -11.91
CA ASP A 165 15.17 4.66 -12.95
C ASP A 165 15.43 3.24 -13.40
N ILE A 166 14.66 2.80 -14.39
CA ILE A 166 14.66 1.45 -14.96
C ILE A 166 14.75 1.50 -16.49
N GLU A 167 15.10 0.36 -17.09
CA GLU A 167 15.13 0.15 -18.53
C GLU A 167 14.09 -0.90 -18.94
N ALA A 168 13.56 -0.77 -20.15
CA ALA A 168 12.62 -1.71 -20.72
C ALA A 168 13.25 -3.11 -20.88
N LYS A 169 12.45 -4.14 -20.66
CA LYS A 169 12.84 -5.52 -20.91
C LYS A 169 12.61 -5.91 -22.38
N PRO A 170 13.41 -6.81 -22.93
CA PRO A 170 13.21 -7.29 -24.29
C PRO A 170 11.93 -8.14 -24.40
N ASN A 171 11.30 -8.13 -25.56
CA ASN A 171 10.24 -9.07 -25.92
C ASN A 171 10.84 -10.23 -26.71
N ILE A 172 11.33 -11.24 -26.02
CA ILE A 172 11.88 -12.46 -26.61
C ILE A 172 10.87 -13.61 -26.52
N ARG A 173 11.02 -14.60 -27.39
CA ARG A 173 10.20 -15.80 -27.38
C ARG A 173 10.22 -16.44 -25.98
N GLN A 174 9.03 -16.78 -25.45
CA GLN A 174 8.84 -17.31 -24.09
C GLN A 174 9.05 -16.32 -22.93
N SER A 175 9.19 -15.03 -23.20
CA SER A 175 9.15 -14.05 -22.12
C SER A 175 7.74 -13.95 -21.52
N ALA A 176 7.64 -13.59 -20.23
CA ALA A 176 6.36 -13.35 -19.58
C ALA A 176 5.52 -12.28 -20.32
N TYR A 177 6.15 -11.31 -20.94
CA TYR A 177 5.49 -10.26 -21.73
C TYR A 177 4.89 -10.81 -23.02
N ASN A 178 5.58 -11.76 -23.69
CA ASN A 178 5.07 -12.41 -24.88
C ASN A 178 3.86 -13.30 -24.54
N GLU A 179 3.90 -14.00 -23.42
CA GLU A 179 2.76 -14.79 -22.93
C GLU A 179 1.56 -13.91 -22.56
N MET A 180 1.79 -12.76 -21.93
CA MET A 180 0.72 -11.78 -21.65
C MET A 180 0.07 -11.25 -22.94
N ALA A 181 0.86 -11.01 -23.98
CA ALA A 181 0.33 -10.57 -25.29
C ALA A 181 -0.50 -11.65 -25.98
N LYS A 182 -0.20 -12.93 -25.77
CA LYS A 182 -0.94 -14.07 -26.34
C LYS A 182 -2.28 -14.33 -25.64
N GLN A 183 -2.52 -13.81 -24.44
CA GLN A 183 -3.76 -14.05 -23.68
C GLN A 183 -4.99 -13.35 -24.30
N GLY A 184 -4.87 -12.72 -25.44
CA GLY A 184 -5.99 -12.14 -26.17
C GLY A 184 -6.65 -10.93 -25.51
N ILE A 185 -6.12 -10.49 -24.37
CA ILE A 185 -6.60 -9.28 -23.70
C ILE A 185 -5.90 -8.10 -24.37
N THR A 186 -6.64 -7.31 -25.11
CA THR A 186 -6.13 -6.11 -25.76
C THR A 186 -5.75 -5.08 -24.69
N TRP A 187 -4.86 -4.15 -25.05
CA TRP A 187 -4.47 -3.09 -24.12
C TRP A 187 -5.67 -2.16 -23.79
N GLU A 188 -6.62 -2.01 -24.71
CA GLU A 188 -7.85 -1.25 -24.52
C GLU A 188 -8.74 -1.84 -23.43
N GLU A 189 -8.71 -3.15 -23.24
CA GLU A 189 -9.45 -3.83 -22.18
C GLU A 189 -8.78 -3.67 -20.79
N ARG A 190 -7.53 -3.23 -20.78
CA ARG A 190 -6.77 -2.99 -19.53
C ARG A 190 -6.86 -1.54 -19.05
N PHE A 191 -7.25 -0.62 -19.92
CA PHE A 191 -7.35 0.81 -19.63
C PHE A 191 -8.77 1.27 -19.91
N LEU A 192 -9.64 1.08 -18.91
CA LEU A 192 -11.03 1.55 -19.00
C LEU A 192 -11.14 2.93 -18.38
N ASN A 193 -12.04 3.75 -18.92
CA ASN A 193 -12.50 4.96 -18.27
C ASN A 193 -13.15 4.62 -16.92
N ARG A 194 -13.35 5.63 -16.07
CA ARG A 194 -13.92 5.46 -14.72
C ARG A 194 -15.34 4.88 -14.75
N ASP A 195 -16.06 5.05 -15.84
CA ASP A 195 -17.41 4.51 -16.11
C ASP A 195 -17.40 3.11 -16.74
N GLY A 196 -16.22 2.50 -16.92
CA GLY A 196 -16.06 1.19 -17.52
C GLY A 196 -16.10 1.17 -19.05
N THR A 197 -16.21 2.33 -19.70
CA THR A 197 -16.12 2.42 -21.17
C THR A 197 -14.67 2.35 -21.63
N LYS A 198 -14.47 1.96 -22.89
CA LYS A 198 -13.14 2.03 -23.53
C LYS A 198 -12.75 3.47 -23.77
N PRO A 199 -11.48 3.87 -23.53
CA PRO A 199 -11.03 5.22 -23.84
C PRO A 199 -11.04 5.45 -25.35
N ASP A 200 -11.38 6.67 -25.74
CA ASP A 200 -11.15 7.13 -27.10
C ASP A 200 -9.63 7.26 -27.32
N TYR A 201 -9.15 6.68 -28.41
CA TYR A 201 -7.76 6.77 -28.80
C TYR A 201 -7.64 6.85 -30.31
N ASP A 202 -6.57 7.46 -30.78
CA ASP A 202 -6.24 7.53 -32.18
C ASP A 202 -4.87 6.90 -32.42
N TYR A 203 -4.71 6.17 -33.53
CA TYR A 203 -3.44 5.63 -33.94
C TYR A 203 -2.65 6.72 -34.67
N THR A 204 -1.53 7.13 -34.09
CA THR A 204 -0.58 7.97 -34.80
C THR A 204 0.63 7.16 -35.24
N TYR A 205 0.92 7.20 -36.52
CA TYR A 205 2.15 6.61 -37.09
C TYR A 205 3.34 7.56 -37.00
N LYS A 206 3.12 8.76 -36.54
CA LYS A 206 4.19 9.73 -36.30
C LYS A 206 4.41 9.84 -34.80
N TRP A 207 5.58 9.38 -34.35
CA TRP A 207 6.05 9.73 -33.02
C TRP A 207 6.17 11.25 -32.97
N GLN A 208 5.31 11.90 -32.22
CA GLN A 208 5.52 13.30 -31.89
C GLN A 208 6.70 13.33 -30.91
N VAL A 209 7.84 13.82 -31.42
CA VAL A 209 9.07 14.02 -30.68
C VAL A 209 8.96 15.33 -29.89
#